data_58a735f3f43689e06ff61026f17832fa
#
_entry.id   58a735f3f43689e06ff61026f17832fa
#
_cell.length_a   1.000
_cell.length_b   1.000
_cell.length_c   1.000
_cell.angle_alpha   90.00
_cell.angle_beta   90.00
_cell.angle_gamma   90.00
#
_symmetry.space_group_name_H-M   'P 1'
#
loop_
_entity.id
_entity.type
_entity.pdbx_description
1 polymer ?
#
loop_
_entity_poly.entity_id
_entity_poly.type
_entity_poly.pdbx_seq_one_letter_code
_entity_poly.pdbx_strand_id
1 'polypeptide(L)'
;MEKIKKNFGFGFMRLPMKDGEIDTEETKRMVDAFLDAGFNYFDTAHGYHKEKSEIALRECLTSRYPRESYVLADKLTENYFKTEADIRPVLEEQLAACGVEYFDFYLMHSQCALNYPHFKACRAYETAFALKAEGKVRHVGISFHDRAEVLEQILTEYPEIEVVQIQFNYLDYDDPAVQSRKCYEVCVKHDKPVIVMEPVKGGNLVNLPEEAKDVLDELHGGSPASYALRFAAGFPGMMMVLSGMSSMEQMRDNLSFMADFRPLNDTELAAIARVQAIFRGKHLIPCTSCRYCTDGCPKHIAIPDLFATMNTRQLYRDWNAGYYYDIHTMGGRKASDCVKCGKCEHVCPQHLPIRKLLEDVAKEFEKKE
;
A
#
# COMPACT_ATOMS: atom_id res chain seq x y z
N MET A 1 17.86 -4.21 -10.73
CA MET A 1 17.86 -3.18 -9.67
C MET A 1 19.01 -2.15 -9.82
N GLU A 2 20.02 -2.43 -10.63
CA GLU A 2 21.19 -1.56 -10.82
C GLU A 2 20.91 -0.16 -11.40
N LYS A 3 19.76 0.05 -12.04
CA LYS A 3 19.38 1.34 -12.62
C LYS A 3 18.77 2.35 -11.65
N ILE A 4 18.34 1.91 -10.45
CA ILE A 4 17.73 2.80 -9.46
C ILE A 4 18.78 3.72 -8.89
N LYS A 5 18.58 5.04 -9.04
CA LYS A 5 19.55 6.06 -8.60
C LYS A 5 19.42 6.41 -7.13
N LYS A 6 18.20 6.51 -6.62
CA LYS A 6 17.85 6.88 -5.23
C LYS A 6 16.58 6.16 -4.81
N ASN A 7 16.35 6.00 -3.51
CA ASN A 7 15.26 5.22 -2.91
C ASN A 7 13.92 5.97 -2.81
N PHE A 8 13.60 6.85 -3.75
CA PHE A 8 12.32 7.58 -3.81
C PHE A 8 11.71 7.47 -5.20
N GLY A 9 10.42 7.14 -5.27
CA GLY A 9 9.69 6.89 -6.51
C GLY A 9 8.42 7.74 -6.63
N PHE A 10 8.05 8.07 -7.87
CA PHE A 10 6.85 8.80 -8.21
C PHE A 10 5.73 7.83 -8.59
N GLY A 11 4.70 7.72 -7.72
CA GLY A 11 3.50 6.90 -7.96
C GLY A 11 2.44 7.63 -8.77
N PHE A 12 2.00 7.05 -9.88
CA PHE A 12 1.03 7.63 -10.81
C PHE A 12 -0.44 7.34 -10.42
N MET A 13 -0.68 6.84 -9.23
CA MET A 13 -2.04 6.62 -8.73
C MET A 13 -2.77 7.92 -8.34
N ARG A 14 -2.04 9.00 -8.01
CA ARG A 14 -2.61 10.25 -7.49
C ARG A 14 -2.12 11.47 -8.27
N LEU A 15 -2.20 11.38 -9.61
CA LEU A 15 -1.79 12.48 -10.48
C LEU A 15 -2.66 13.74 -10.28
N PRO A 16 -2.14 14.93 -10.62
CA PRO A 16 -2.93 16.16 -10.64
C PRO A 16 -4.15 16.01 -11.53
N MET A 17 -5.28 16.54 -11.10
CA MET A 17 -6.55 16.49 -11.84
C MET A 17 -7.03 17.91 -12.16
N LYS A 18 -7.51 18.10 -13.38
CA LYS A 18 -8.15 19.33 -13.84
C LYS A 18 -9.41 18.99 -14.63
N ASP A 19 -10.52 19.57 -14.27
CA ASP A 19 -11.82 19.35 -14.92
C ASP A 19 -12.23 17.88 -15.04
N GLY A 20 -11.83 17.04 -14.05
CA GLY A 20 -12.13 15.61 -14.00
C GLY A 20 -11.19 14.71 -14.81
N GLU A 21 -10.20 15.28 -15.50
CA GLU A 21 -9.17 14.58 -16.27
C GLU A 21 -7.78 14.78 -15.63
N ILE A 22 -6.81 13.95 -16.01
CA ILE A 22 -5.41 14.11 -15.57
C ILE A 22 -4.85 15.41 -16.17
N ASP A 23 -4.30 16.28 -15.32
CA ASP A 23 -3.56 17.47 -15.77
C ASP A 23 -2.17 17.05 -16.27
N THR A 24 -2.09 16.75 -17.57
CA THR A 24 -0.85 16.29 -18.21
C THR A 24 0.22 17.38 -18.22
N GLU A 25 -0.15 18.66 -18.28
CA GLU A 25 0.85 19.75 -18.28
C GLU A 25 1.49 19.90 -16.88
N GLU A 26 0.71 19.81 -15.81
CA GLU A 26 1.26 19.78 -14.44
C GLU A 26 2.08 18.52 -14.23
N THR A 27 1.58 17.36 -14.68
CA THR A 27 2.28 16.07 -14.56
C THR A 27 3.63 16.08 -15.28
N LYS A 28 3.72 16.66 -16.49
CA LYS A 28 4.99 16.83 -17.22
C LYS A 28 6.01 17.64 -16.43
N ARG A 29 5.57 18.78 -15.86
CA ARG A 29 6.45 19.61 -15.02
C ARG A 29 6.94 18.85 -13.77
N MET A 30 6.08 18.03 -13.18
CA MET A 30 6.43 17.20 -12.02
C MET A 30 7.44 16.11 -12.42
N VAL A 31 7.24 15.45 -13.55
CA VAL A 31 8.18 14.46 -14.11
C VAL A 31 9.55 15.09 -14.36
N ASP A 32 9.58 16.27 -14.99
CA ASP A 32 10.82 17.01 -15.26
C ASP A 32 11.56 17.32 -13.95
N ALA A 33 10.89 17.91 -12.97
CA ALA A 33 11.47 18.23 -11.66
C ALA A 33 11.99 16.98 -10.92
N PHE A 34 11.29 15.86 -11.03
CA PHE A 34 11.68 14.60 -10.40
C PHE A 34 12.96 14.03 -11.01
N LEU A 35 13.05 14.01 -12.34
CA LEU A 35 14.23 13.55 -13.07
C LEU A 35 15.44 14.49 -12.87
N ASP A 36 15.21 15.81 -12.87
CA ASP A 36 16.24 16.83 -12.64
C ASP A 36 16.83 16.74 -11.22
N ALA A 37 16.04 16.34 -10.22
CA ALA A 37 16.50 16.07 -8.87
C ALA A 37 17.28 14.75 -8.72
N GLY A 38 17.44 14.01 -9.83
CA GLY A 38 18.23 12.78 -9.90
C GLY A 38 17.50 11.53 -9.48
N PHE A 39 16.17 11.55 -9.39
CA PHE A 39 15.33 10.37 -9.19
C PHE A 39 14.90 9.79 -10.52
N ASN A 40 14.54 8.50 -10.55
CA ASN A 40 14.20 7.87 -11.82
C ASN A 40 13.23 6.70 -11.74
N TYR A 41 12.58 6.44 -10.60
CA TYR A 41 11.63 5.34 -10.44
C TYR A 41 10.19 5.83 -10.55
N PHE A 42 9.40 5.23 -11.44
CA PHE A 42 7.99 5.52 -11.67
C PHE A 42 7.16 4.25 -11.50
N ASP A 43 5.99 4.38 -10.86
CA ASP A 43 5.09 3.27 -10.55
C ASP A 43 3.68 3.56 -11.06
N THR A 44 3.11 2.64 -11.81
CA THR A 44 1.72 2.68 -12.28
C THR A 44 1.02 1.34 -12.09
N ALA A 45 -0.23 1.26 -12.49
CA ALA A 45 -1.01 0.03 -12.65
C ALA A 45 -2.15 0.26 -13.65
N HIS A 46 -2.54 -0.81 -14.34
CA HIS A 46 -3.55 -0.77 -15.41
C HIS A 46 -4.87 -0.09 -15.01
N GLY A 47 -5.38 -0.36 -13.82
CA GLY A 47 -6.64 0.22 -13.34
C GLY A 47 -6.56 1.64 -12.80
N TYR A 48 -5.38 2.26 -12.69
CA TYR A 48 -5.27 3.60 -12.13
C TYR A 48 -5.91 4.66 -13.03
N HIS A 49 -6.59 5.64 -12.42
CA HIS A 49 -7.32 6.69 -13.15
C HIS A 49 -8.27 6.15 -14.23
N LYS A 50 -8.94 5.03 -13.97
CA LYS A 50 -9.83 4.37 -14.94
C LYS A 50 -9.09 4.04 -16.25
N GLU A 51 -7.94 3.39 -16.13
CA GLU A 51 -7.07 2.95 -17.24
C GLU A 51 -6.35 4.09 -18.00
N LYS A 52 -6.37 5.33 -17.44
CA LYS A 52 -5.72 6.49 -18.07
C LYS A 52 -4.28 6.73 -17.56
N SER A 53 -3.86 6.09 -16.46
CA SER A 53 -2.55 6.34 -15.84
C SER A 53 -1.38 5.94 -16.74
N GLU A 54 -1.46 4.81 -17.41
CA GLU A 54 -0.45 4.32 -18.35
C GLU A 54 -0.31 5.25 -19.57
N ILE A 55 -1.46 5.75 -20.09
CA ILE A 55 -1.49 6.71 -21.19
C ILE A 55 -0.85 8.04 -20.76
N ALA A 56 -1.19 8.53 -19.56
CA ALA A 56 -0.57 9.72 -18.99
C ALA A 56 0.93 9.55 -18.79
N LEU A 57 1.36 8.37 -18.34
CA LEU A 57 2.77 8.03 -18.20
C LEU A 57 3.49 8.07 -19.55
N ARG A 58 2.86 7.56 -20.62
CA ARG A 58 3.40 7.68 -21.98
C ARG A 58 3.54 9.14 -22.39
N GLU A 59 2.51 9.95 -22.22
CA GLU A 59 2.52 11.35 -22.61
C GLU A 59 3.52 12.20 -21.81
N CYS A 60 3.65 11.91 -20.51
CA CYS A 60 4.43 12.76 -19.61
C CYS A 60 5.88 12.30 -19.44
N LEU A 61 6.18 11.01 -19.65
CA LEU A 61 7.48 10.44 -19.41
C LEU A 61 8.06 9.73 -20.66
N THR A 62 7.46 8.60 -21.07
CA THR A 62 8.15 7.66 -21.96
C THR A 62 8.30 8.15 -23.38
N SER A 63 7.42 9.03 -23.89
CA SER A 63 7.57 9.69 -25.20
C SER A 63 8.56 10.87 -25.19
N ARG A 64 9.00 11.29 -24.00
CA ARG A 64 9.83 12.51 -23.82
C ARG A 64 11.26 12.20 -23.41
N TYR A 65 11.50 11.05 -22.78
CA TYR A 65 12.79 10.70 -22.21
C TYR A 65 13.30 9.35 -22.74
N PRO A 66 14.62 9.19 -22.91
CA PRO A 66 15.19 7.91 -23.31
C PRO A 66 14.86 6.79 -22.32
N ARG A 67 14.60 5.56 -22.84
CA ARG A 67 14.17 4.40 -22.02
C ARG A 67 15.14 4.05 -20.89
N GLU A 68 16.42 4.27 -21.08
CA GLU A 68 17.47 4.02 -20.10
C GLU A 68 17.52 5.04 -18.96
N SER A 69 16.86 6.17 -19.09
CA SER A 69 16.89 7.26 -18.10
C SER A 69 15.95 7.03 -16.91
N TYR A 70 14.99 6.12 -17.03
CA TYR A 70 14.00 5.83 -16.00
C TYR A 70 13.85 4.33 -15.75
N VAL A 71 13.29 4.02 -14.58
CA VAL A 71 12.84 2.69 -14.13
C VAL A 71 11.32 2.72 -14.05
N LEU A 72 10.66 1.74 -14.64
CA LEU A 72 9.21 1.68 -14.72
C LEU A 72 8.67 0.40 -14.11
N ALA A 73 7.75 0.55 -13.15
CA ALA A 73 6.99 -0.53 -12.54
C ALA A 73 5.53 -0.49 -12.99
N ASP A 74 4.99 -1.64 -13.37
CA ASP A 74 3.58 -1.85 -13.64
C ASP A 74 3.08 -3.14 -12.98
N LYS A 75 1.77 -3.42 -13.04
CA LYS A 75 1.16 -4.47 -12.23
C LYS A 75 0.12 -5.26 -13.02
N LEU A 76 0.12 -6.59 -12.84
CA LEU A 76 -0.94 -7.49 -13.31
C LEU A 76 -2.10 -7.45 -12.30
N THR A 77 -3.21 -6.86 -12.69
CA THR A 77 -4.39 -6.70 -11.83
C THR A 77 -5.44 -7.77 -12.11
N GLU A 78 -6.00 -8.40 -11.05
CA GLU A 78 -6.92 -9.54 -11.09
C GLU A 78 -8.07 -9.37 -12.09
N ASN A 79 -8.67 -8.19 -12.16
CA ASN A 79 -9.89 -7.96 -12.95
C ASN A 79 -9.68 -8.04 -14.48
N TYR A 80 -8.44 -8.08 -14.95
CA TYR A 80 -8.10 -8.02 -16.37
C TYR A 80 -7.75 -9.36 -16.99
N PHE A 81 -7.68 -10.44 -16.20
CA PHE A 81 -7.44 -11.80 -16.71
C PHE A 81 -8.32 -12.83 -16.00
N LYS A 82 -8.70 -13.89 -16.71
CA LYS A 82 -9.52 -14.98 -16.18
C LYS A 82 -8.83 -16.34 -16.35
N THR A 83 -7.88 -16.42 -17.25
CA THR A 83 -7.12 -17.63 -17.59
C THR A 83 -5.66 -17.28 -17.78
N GLU A 84 -4.77 -18.30 -17.81
CA GLU A 84 -3.35 -18.12 -18.15
C GLU A 84 -3.16 -17.42 -19.52
N ALA A 85 -4.02 -17.75 -20.50
CA ALA A 85 -3.91 -17.22 -21.85
C ALA A 85 -4.18 -15.71 -21.96
N ASP A 86 -4.87 -15.12 -20.98
CA ASP A 86 -5.21 -13.69 -20.99
C ASP A 86 -4.03 -12.81 -20.49
N ILE A 87 -3.07 -13.39 -19.76
CA ILE A 87 -2.03 -12.62 -19.05
C ILE A 87 -1.08 -11.93 -20.04
N ARG A 88 -0.63 -12.66 -21.08
CA ARG A 88 0.25 -12.07 -22.10
C ARG A 88 -0.42 -10.92 -22.86
N PRO A 89 -1.66 -11.07 -23.39
CA PRO A 89 -2.39 -9.95 -23.99
C PRO A 89 -2.47 -8.71 -23.07
N VAL A 90 -2.78 -8.89 -21.78
CA VAL A 90 -2.81 -7.78 -20.81
C VAL A 90 -1.45 -7.08 -20.72
N LEU A 91 -0.36 -7.83 -20.58
CA LEU A 91 0.97 -7.22 -20.58
C LEU A 91 1.26 -6.44 -21.87
N GLU A 92 0.90 -7.00 -23.02
CA GLU A 92 1.14 -6.36 -24.34
C GLU A 92 0.33 -5.06 -24.48
N GLU A 93 -0.91 -5.04 -23.99
CA GLU A 93 -1.73 -3.82 -23.92
C GLU A 93 -1.09 -2.77 -23.01
N GLN A 94 -0.62 -3.15 -21.82
CA GLN A 94 0.08 -2.26 -20.88
C GLN A 94 1.36 -1.69 -21.49
N LEU A 95 2.18 -2.52 -22.14
CA LEU A 95 3.39 -2.09 -22.84
C LEU A 95 3.07 -1.07 -23.95
N ALA A 96 2.02 -1.30 -24.72
CA ALA A 96 1.55 -0.40 -25.76
C ALA A 96 1.00 0.91 -25.18
N ALA A 97 0.21 0.85 -24.10
CA ALA A 97 -0.32 2.01 -23.40
C ALA A 97 0.79 2.89 -22.85
N CYS A 98 1.78 2.28 -22.19
CA CYS A 98 2.97 2.97 -21.66
C CYS A 98 3.96 3.39 -22.76
N GLY A 99 3.86 2.84 -23.99
CA GLY A 99 4.79 3.13 -25.08
C GLY A 99 6.22 2.62 -24.85
N VAL A 100 6.36 1.42 -24.26
CA VAL A 100 7.65 0.79 -23.93
C VAL A 100 7.69 -0.67 -24.41
N GLU A 101 8.90 -1.22 -24.55
CA GLU A 101 9.09 -2.63 -24.99
C GLU A 101 9.20 -3.60 -23.82
N TYR A 102 9.50 -3.10 -22.61
CA TYR A 102 9.62 -3.89 -21.38
C TYR A 102 9.33 -3.05 -20.14
N PHE A 103 8.91 -3.71 -19.04
CA PHE A 103 8.88 -3.13 -17.70
C PHE A 103 10.14 -3.53 -16.91
N ASP A 104 10.65 -2.60 -16.07
CA ASP A 104 11.73 -2.94 -15.15
C ASP A 104 11.21 -3.79 -14.00
N PHE A 105 9.98 -3.50 -13.49
CA PHE A 105 9.29 -4.29 -12.47
C PHE A 105 7.86 -4.59 -12.92
N TYR A 106 7.43 -5.84 -12.72
CA TYR A 106 6.07 -6.27 -12.96
C TYR A 106 5.55 -7.00 -11.73
N LEU A 107 4.52 -6.43 -11.09
CA LEU A 107 4.04 -6.91 -9.80
C LEU A 107 2.69 -7.61 -9.94
N MET A 108 2.52 -8.77 -9.28
CA MET A 108 1.19 -9.34 -9.06
C MET A 108 0.44 -8.41 -8.11
N HIS A 109 -0.62 -7.74 -8.62
CA HIS A 109 -1.25 -6.60 -7.97
C HIS A 109 -2.11 -7.01 -6.78
N SER A 110 -2.00 -6.25 -5.69
CA SER A 110 -2.88 -6.31 -4.49
C SER A 110 -3.03 -7.71 -3.90
N GLN A 111 -1.94 -8.49 -3.83
CA GLN A 111 -1.99 -9.86 -3.34
C GLN A 111 -2.51 -9.94 -1.91
N CYS A 112 -3.51 -10.79 -1.72
CA CYS A 112 -4.14 -11.08 -0.43
C CYS A 112 -4.76 -12.49 -0.49
N ALA A 113 -5.24 -12.99 0.64
CA ALA A 113 -5.90 -14.30 0.72
C ALA A 113 -7.11 -14.45 -0.23
N LEU A 114 -7.73 -13.32 -0.64
CA LEU A 114 -8.86 -13.28 -1.57
C LEU A 114 -8.47 -13.71 -2.99
N ASN A 115 -7.47 -13.06 -3.54
CA ASN A 115 -7.14 -13.17 -4.95
C ASN A 115 -5.95 -14.09 -5.23
N TYR A 116 -5.14 -14.41 -4.24
CA TYR A 116 -4.01 -15.34 -4.40
C TYR A 116 -4.40 -16.68 -5.04
N PRO A 117 -5.54 -17.36 -4.66
CA PRO A 117 -5.98 -18.56 -5.33
C PRO A 117 -6.27 -18.38 -6.84
N HIS A 118 -6.80 -17.22 -7.25
CA HIS A 118 -7.05 -16.91 -8.66
C HIS A 118 -5.73 -16.76 -9.44
N PHE A 119 -4.77 -16.00 -8.92
CA PHE A 119 -3.45 -15.86 -9.53
C PHE A 119 -2.75 -17.22 -9.70
N LYS A 120 -2.86 -18.11 -8.71
CA LYS A 120 -2.33 -19.47 -8.80
C LYS A 120 -3.06 -20.31 -9.87
N ALA A 121 -4.40 -20.31 -9.85
CA ALA A 121 -5.19 -21.07 -10.81
C ALA A 121 -4.92 -20.66 -12.27
N CYS A 122 -4.68 -19.36 -12.49
CA CYS A 122 -4.30 -18.81 -13.79
C CYS A 122 -2.80 -18.89 -14.09
N ARG A 123 -1.97 -19.52 -13.21
CA ARG A 123 -0.51 -19.63 -13.36
C ARG A 123 0.17 -18.28 -13.63
N ALA A 124 -0.30 -17.23 -12.91
CA ALA A 124 0.15 -15.86 -13.15
C ALA A 124 1.63 -15.66 -12.81
N TYR A 125 2.11 -16.31 -11.76
CA TYR A 125 3.52 -16.24 -11.35
C TYR A 125 4.43 -16.89 -12.36
N GLU A 126 4.11 -18.12 -12.78
CA GLU A 126 4.87 -18.86 -13.78
C GLU A 126 4.90 -18.13 -15.13
N THR A 127 3.77 -17.55 -15.53
CA THR A 127 3.69 -16.73 -16.75
C THR A 127 4.56 -15.47 -16.63
N ALA A 128 4.54 -14.77 -15.48
CA ALA A 128 5.40 -13.62 -15.25
C ALA A 128 6.89 -13.98 -15.30
N PHE A 129 7.29 -15.12 -14.74
CA PHE A 129 8.67 -15.62 -14.85
C PHE A 129 9.06 -15.99 -16.28
N ALA A 130 8.14 -16.56 -17.06
CA ALA A 130 8.37 -16.81 -18.50
C ALA A 130 8.54 -15.49 -19.27
N LEU A 131 7.70 -14.48 -19.03
CA LEU A 131 7.81 -13.15 -19.63
C LEU A 131 9.13 -12.44 -19.25
N LYS A 132 9.64 -12.70 -18.03
CA LYS A 132 10.98 -12.26 -17.63
C LYS A 132 12.07 -12.95 -18.45
N ALA A 133 12.00 -14.26 -18.65
CA ALA A 133 12.96 -14.98 -19.46
C ALA A 133 12.96 -14.52 -20.94
N GLU A 134 11.84 -14.02 -21.45
CA GLU A 134 11.70 -13.41 -22.77
C GLU A 134 12.21 -11.96 -22.84
N GLY A 135 12.54 -11.33 -21.69
CA GLY A 135 13.00 -9.95 -21.62
C GLY A 135 11.89 -8.89 -21.65
N LYS A 136 10.61 -9.28 -21.58
CA LYS A 136 9.47 -8.37 -21.49
C LYS A 136 9.33 -7.71 -20.10
N VAL A 137 9.87 -8.38 -19.09
CA VAL A 137 9.92 -7.94 -17.70
C VAL A 137 11.33 -8.20 -17.16
N ARG A 138 11.89 -7.29 -16.39
CA ARG A 138 13.24 -7.48 -15.79
C ARG A 138 13.18 -8.10 -14.40
N HIS A 139 12.23 -7.66 -13.58
CA HIS A 139 12.04 -8.14 -12.21
C HIS A 139 10.57 -8.44 -11.96
N VAL A 140 10.29 -9.61 -11.38
CA VAL A 140 8.94 -10.02 -10.98
C VAL A 140 8.79 -9.84 -9.48
N GLY A 141 7.68 -9.23 -9.06
CA GLY A 141 7.37 -9.00 -7.66
C GLY A 141 5.88 -9.11 -7.34
N ILE A 142 5.52 -8.70 -6.15
CA ILE A 142 4.13 -8.58 -5.71
C ILE A 142 3.88 -7.23 -5.05
N SER A 143 2.66 -6.70 -5.16
CA SER A 143 2.14 -5.72 -4.21
C SER A 143 1.17 -6.44 -3.26
N PHE A 144 1.33 -6.21 -1.96
CA PHE A 144 0.72 -7.04 -0.93
C PHE A 144 -0.12 -6.24 0.04
N HIS A 145 -1.34 -6.75 0.34
CA HIS A 145 -2.34 -6.08 1.17
C HIS A 145 -3.06 -7.07 2.10
N ASP A 146 -2.32 -7.81 2.92
CA ASP A 146 -2.90 -8.75 3.88
C ASP A 146 -1.98 -8.94 5.09
N ARG A 147 -2.25 -9.94 5.91
CA ARG A 147 -1.46 -10.29 7.09
C ARG A 147 -0.15 -10.99 6.73
N ALA A 148 0.81 -10.88 7.62
CA ALA A 148 2.15 -11.43 7.42
C ALA A 148 2.18 -12.94 7.14
N GLU A 149 1.23 -13.73 7.69
CA GLU A 149 1.14 -15.16 7.44
C GLU A 149 0.85 -15.48 5.96
N VAL A 150 0.02 -14.65 5.29
CA VAL A 150 -0.27 -14.81 3.86
C VAL A 150 0.95 -14.45 3.03
N LEU A 151 1.68 -13.40 3.41
CA LEU A 151 2.94 -13.04 2.74
C LEU A 151 3.99 -14.14 2.88
N GLU A 152 4.13 -14.72 4.08
CA GLU A 152 5.03 -15.85 4.34
C GLU A 152 4.70 -17.05 3.43
N GLN A 153 3.39 -17.35 3.29
CA GLN A 153 2.94 -18.41 2.39
C GLN A 153 3.35 -18.14 0.94
N ILE A 154 3.05 -16.95 0.43
CA ILE A 154 3.35 -16.58 -0.97
C ILE A 154 4.85 -16.67 -1.25
N LEU A 155 5.69 -16.10 -0.38
CA LEU A 155 7.15 -16.10 -0.58
C LEU A 155 7.79 -17.48 -0.39
N THR A 156 7.15 -18.38 0.37
CA THR A 156 7.58 -19.77 0.50
C THR A 156 7.21 -20.57 -0.75
N GLU A 157 6.01 -20.36 -1.32
CA GLU A 157 5.55 -21.06 -2.52
C GLU A 157 6.23 -20.56 -3.80
N TYR A 158 6.59 -19.27 -3.85
CA TYR A 158 7.25 -18.61 -5.01
C TYR A 158 8.53 -17.89 -4.58
N PRO A 159 9.60 -18.62 -4.23
CA PRO A 159 10.85 -18.01 -3.81
C PRO A 159 11.56 -17.19 -4.91
N GLU A 160 11.15 -17.33 -6.17
CA GLU A 160 11.65 -16.56 -7.32
C GLU A 160 11.14 -15.10 -7.35
N ILE A 161 10.15 -14.74 -6.54
CA ILE A 161 9.74 -13.34 -6.34
C ILE A 161 10.94 -12.53 -5.88
N GLU A 162 11.22 -11.43 -6.59
CA GLU A 162 12.44 -10.64 -6.37
C GLU A 162 12.23 -9.40 -5.50
N VAL A 163 10.99 -8.92 -5.37
CA VAL A 163 10.67 -7.69 -4.66
C VAL A 163 9.24 -7.72 -4.14
N VAL A 164 9.02 -7.09 -2.99
CA VAL A 164 7.69 -7.02 -2.37
C VAL A 164 7.32 -5.56 -2.10
N GLN A 165 6.17 -5.13 -2.61
CA GLN A 165 5.59 -3.84 -2.30
C GLN A 165 4.61 -4.00 -1.14
N ILE A 166 4.86 -3.32 -0.01
CA ILE A 166 4.00 -3.36 1.19
C ILE A 166 3.57 -1.97 1.63
N GLN A 167 2.43 -1.89 2.29
CA GLN A 167 2.01 -0.71 3.02
C GLN A 167 2.90 -0.52 4.24
N PHE A 168 3.57 0.65 4.37
CA PHE A 168 4.50 0.88 5.47
C PHE A 168 4.58 2.37 5.84
N ASN A 169 4.15 2.69 7.07
CA ASN A 169 4.25 4.01 7.68
C ASN A 169 4.25 3.89 9.20
N TYR A 170 4.55 4.96 9.91
CA TYR A 170 4.72 4.91 11.36
C TYR A 170 3.43 4.62 12.15
N LEU A 171 2.23 4.83 11.59
CA LEU A 171 0.97 4.45 12.25
C LEU A 171 0.59 2.98 12.01
N ASP A 172 0.81 2.48 10.79
CA ASP A 172 0.52 1.10 10.44
C ASP A 172 1.60 0.13 10.91
N TYR A 173 2.73 0.64 11.41
CA TYR A 173 3.90 -0.16 11.82
C TYR A 173 3.52 -1.29 12.79
N ASP A 174 2.79 -0.95 13.86
CA ASP A 174 2.29 -1.91 14.86
C ASP A 174 0.76 -2.13 14.79
N ASP A 175 0.11 -1.67 13.71
CA ASP A 175 -1.33 -1.85 13.53
C ASP A 175 -1.67 -3.34 13.34
N PRO A 176 -2.62 -3.89 14.10
CA PRO A 176 -2.92 -5.33 14.05
C PRO A 176 -3.64 -5.77 12.77
N ALA A 177 -4.26 -4.85 12.00
CA ALA A 177 -4.91 -5.17 10.73
C ALA A 177 -3.91 -5.13 9.57
N VAL A 178 -3.11 -4.07 9.48
CA VAL A 178 -2.15 -3.86 8.37
C VAL A 178 -0.85 -4.66 8.60
N GLN A 179 -0.39 -4.76 9.85
CA GLN A 179 0.79 -5.53 10.26
C GLN A 179 2.09 -5.14 9.50
N SER A 180 2.29 -3.85 9.22
CA SER A 180 3.41 -3.38 8.39
C SER A 180 4.77 -3.91 8.87
N ARG A 181 5.05 -3.87 10.19
CA ARG A 181 6.30 -4.38 10.77
C ARG A 181 6.46 -5.88 10.50
N LYS A 182 5.42 -6.69 10.74
CA LYS A 182 5.49 -8.13 10.54
C LYS A 182 5.67 -8.49 9.06
N CYS A 183 4.99 -7.78 8.15
CA CYS A 183 5.19 -7.97 6.71
C CYS A 183 6.64 -7.61 6.30
N TYR A 184 7.19 -6.52 6.85
CA TYR A 184 8.60 -6.17 6.65
C TYR A 184 9.54 -7.26 7.18
N GLU A 185 9.31 -7.79 8.39
CA GLU A 185 10.10 -8.88 8.99
C GLU A 185 10.07 -10.15 8.11
N VAL A 186 8.93 -10.47 7.49
CA VAL A 186 8.82 -11.56 6.51
C VAL A 186 9.68 -11.25 5.26
N CYS A 187 9.64 -10.05 4.73
CA CYS A 187 10.50 -9.66 3.60
C CYS A 187 11.99 -9.83 3.95
N VAL A 188 12.42 -9.37 5.13
CA VAL A 188 13.81 -9.52 5.62
C VAL A 188 14.19 -10.99 5.74
N LYS A 189 13.32 -11.83 6.32
CA LYS A 189 13.53 -13.27 6.46
C LYS A 189 13.77 -13.96 5.11
N HIS A 190 13.05 -13.54 4.08
CA HIS A 190 13.17 -14.10 2.73
C HIS A 190 14.18 -13.36 1.84
N ASP A 191 14.95 -12.43 2.40
CA ASP A 191 15.93 -11.59 1.68
C ASP A 191 15.30 -10.84 0.48
N LYS A 192 14.10 -10.29 0.68
CA LYS A 192 13.37 -9.54 -0.36
C LYS A 192 13.46 -8.05 -0.13
N PRO A 193 14.00 -7.28 -1.08
CA PRO A 193 13.93 -5.82 -1.08
C PRO A 193 12.48 -5.35 -1.03
N VAL A 194 12.25 -4.25 -0.31
CA VAL A 194 10.92 -3.71 -0.08
C VAL A 194 10.70 -2.44 -0.89
N ILE A 195 9.57 -2.38 -1.57
CA ILE A 195 8.97 -1.15 -2.09
C ILE A 195 7.88 -0.72 -1.10
N VAL A 196 7.95 0.51 -0.63
CA VAL A 196 6.95 1.05 0.28
C VAL A 196 5.83 1.74 -0.50
N MET A 197 4.59 1.35 -0.23
CA MET A 197 3.39 2.11 -0.60
C MET A 197 2.72 2.70 0.64
N GLU A 198 1.87 3.71 0.47
CA GLU A 198 1.16 4.42 1.55
C GLU A 198 2.08 4.99 2.65
N PRO A 199 3.26 5.56 2.33
CA PRO A 199 4.16 6.09 3.36
C PRO A 199 3.54 7.27 4.13
N VAL A 200 2.59 7.98 3.52
CA VAL A 200 1.81 9.08 4.12
C VAL A 200 0.36 8.71 4.42
N LYS A 201 0.01 7.41 4.36
CA LYS A 201 -1.33 6.87 4.65
C LYS A 201 -2.45 7.64 3.93
N GLY A 202 -2.35 7.72 2.59
CA GLY A 202 -3.33 8.42 1.76
C GLY A 202 -3.42 9.92 2.01
N GLY A 203 -2.43 10.53 2.67
CA GLY A 203 -2.41 11.94 3.07
C GLY A 203 -2.78 12.18 4.55
N ASN A 204 -3.22 11.14 5.28
CA ASN A 204 -3.58 11.27 6.70
C ASN A 204 -2.40 11.67 7.59
N LEU A 205 -1.17 11.30 7.20
CA LEU A 205 0.05 11.67 7.92
C LEU A 205 0.59 13.06 7.52
N VAL A 206 -0.06 13.72 6.58
CA VAL A 206 0.21 15.11 6.20
C VAL A 206 -0.82 16.03 6.88
N ASN A 207 -2.09 15.61 6.92
CA ASN A 207 -3.20 16.32 7.52
C ASN A 207 -3.44 15.81 8.96
N LEU A 208 -2.46 16.02 9.82
CA LEU A 208 -2.50 15.57 11.22
C LEU A 208 -3.51 16.39 12.05
N PRO A 209 -4.11 15.77 13.09
CA PRO A 209 -4.76 16.55 14.16
C PRO A 209 -3.81 17.56 14.77
N GLU A 210 -4.34 18.71 15.23
CA GLU A 210 -3.54 19.83 15.75
C GLU A 210 -2.53 19.37 16.81
N GLU A 211 -2.98 18.60 17.81
CA GLU A 211 -2.12 18.04 18.87
C GLU A 211 -0.93 17.22 18.35
N ALA A 212 -1.13 16.47 17.27
CA ALA A 212 -0.07 15.66 16.66
C ALA A 212 0.83 16.51 15.75
N LYS A 213 0.26 17.53 15.11
CA LYS A 213 1.00 18.49 14.28
C LYS A 213 1.95 19.31 15.16
N ASP A 214 1.49 19.82 16.31
CA ASP A 214 2.29 20.59 17.26
C ASP A 214 3.56 19.82 17.68
N VAL A 215 3.44 18.51 17.91
CA VAL A 215 4.59 17.66 18.26
C VAL A 215 5.68 17.67 17.17
N LEU A 216 5.29 17.68 15.89
CA LEU A 216 6.25 17.73 14.79
C LEU A 216 6.76 19.16 14.55
N ASP A 217 5.92 20.16 14.73
CA ASP A 217 6.29 21.59 14.58
C ASP A 217 7.37 22.01 15.60
N GLU A 218 7.36 21.42 16.82
CA GLU A 218 8.42 21.62 17.84
C GLU A 218 9.81 21.25 17.33
N LEU A 219 9.92 20.34 16.34
CA LEU A 219 11.21 19.89 15.80
C LEU A 219 11.84 20.90 14.83
N HIS A 220 11.05 21.81 14.24
CA HIS A 220 11.47 22.79 13.23
C HIS A 220 12.22 22.16 12.02
N GLY A 221 11.96 20.88 11.72
CA GLY A 221 12.77 20.06 10.82
C GLY A 221 12.14 19.68 9.49
N GLY A 222 10.99 20.25 9.13
CA GLY A 222 10.33 19.99 7.83
C GLY A 222 8.84 19.75 7.94
N SER A 223 8.21 19.41 6.82
CA SER A 223 6.78 19.10 6.74
C SER A 223 6.43 17.78 7.43
N PRO A 224 5.17 17.55 7.83
CA PRO A 224 4.72 16.23 8.29
C PRO A 224 5.03 15.12 7.30
N ALA A 225 4.96 15.39 5.97
CA ALA A 225 5.34 14.45 4.93
C ALA A 225 6.82 14.03 5.05
N SER A 226 7.72 14.95 5.39
CA SER A 226 9.14 14.65 5.53
C SER A 226 9.40 13.61 6.61
N TYR A 227 8.74 13.70 7.75
CA TYR A 227 8.87 12.72 8.82
C TYR A 227 8.32 11.36 8.43
N ALA A 228 7.18 11.31 7.75
CA ALA A 228 6.56 10.06 7.32
C ALA A 228 7.38 9.33 6.25
N LEU A 229 7.86 10.03 5.23
CA LEU A 229 8.68 9.48 4.17
C LEU A 229 10.06 9.04 4.68
N ARG A 230 10.70 9.86 5.51
CA ARG A 230 12.00 9.54 6.11
C ARG A 230 11.91 8.39 7.10
N PHE A 231 10.79 8.26 7.84
CA PHE A 231 10.52 7.08 8.66
C PHE A 231 10.55 5.82 7.79
N ALA A 232 9.74 5.78 6.73
CA ALA A 232 9.64 4.62 5.86
C ALA A 232 10.97 4.29 5.15
N ALA A 233 11.68 5.32 4.67
CA ALA A 233 12.94 5.14 3.95
C ALA A 233 14.14 4.77 4.84
N GLY A 234 14.03 4.93 6.16
CA GLY A 234 15.12 4.74 7.11
C GLY A 234 15.40 3.29 7.50
N PHE A 235 14.58 2.33 7.09
CA PHE A 235 14.76 0.92 7.44
C PHE A 235 15.67 0.20 6.45
N PRO A 236 16.51 -0.75 6.93
CA PRO A 236 17.33 -1.60 6.05
C PRO A 236 16.47 -2.36 5.04
N GLY A 237 16.96 -2.51 3.80
CA GLY A 237 16.24 -3.23 2.74
C GLY A 237 15.05 -2.49 2.12
N MET A 238 14.76 -1.26 2.55
CA MET A 238 13.81 -0.38 1.87
C MET A 238 14.41 0.13 0.56
N MET A 239 14.15 -0.59 -0.51
CA MET A 239 14.69 -0.29 -1.84
C MET A 239 14.07 0.97 -2.42
N MET A 240 12.77 1.19 -2.17
CA MET A 240 12.01 2.27 -2.77
C MET A 240 10.88 2.74 -1.85
N VAL A 241 10.67 4.04 -1.73
CA VAL A 241 9.49 4.64 -1.09
C VAL A 241 8.71 5.39 -2.14
N LEU A 242 7.48 4.95 -2.40
CA LEU A 242 6.59 5.56 -3.40
C LEU A 242 5.79 6.69 -2.78
N SER A 243 5.76 7.84 -3.43
CA SER A 243 4.84 8.92 -3.11
C SER A 243 3.96 9.25 -4.30
N GLY A 244 2.64 9.25 -4.07
CA GLY A 244 1.68 9.85 -4.99
C GLY A 244 1.57 11.33 -4.69
N MET A 245 1.97 12.18 -5.64
CA MET A 245 1.96 13.63 -5.51
C MET A 245 0.97 14.20 -6.51
N SER A 246 0.08 15.08 -6.04
CA SER A 246 -1.02 15.66 -6.84
C SER A 246 -0.79 17.12 -7.19
N SER A 247 0.36 17.69 -6.83
CA SER A 247 0.73 19.07 -7.16
C SER A 247 2.25 19.25 -7.18
N MET A 248 2.70 20.29 -7.89
CA MET A 248 4.10 20.70 -7.90
C MET A 248 4.59 21.12 -6.50
N GLU A 249 3.71 21.62 -5.63
CA GLU A 249 4.04 21.97 -4.24
C GLU A 249 4.46 20.72 -3.46
N GLN A 250 3.65 19.64 -3.51
CA GLN A 250 3.97 18.36 -2.89
C GLN A 250 5.24 17.75 -3.47
N MET A 251 5.43 17.85 -4.80
CA MET A 251 6.65 17.40 -5.46
C MET A 251 7.88 18.12 -4.90
N ARG A 252 7.85 19.44 -4.85
CA ARG A 252 8.99 20.26 -4.35
C ARG A 252 9.28 19.99 -2.87
N ASP A 253 8.23 19.86 -2.05
CA ASP A 253 8.39 19.51 -0.64
C ASP A 253 9.10 18.16 -0.51
N ASN A 254 8.59 17.11 -1.15
CA ASN A 254 9.18 15.77 -1.07
C ASN A 254 10.62 15.72 -1.62
N LEU A 255 10.91 16.42 -2.72
CA LEU A 255 12.26 16.49 -3.28
C LEU A 255 13.23 17.22 -2.35
N SER A 256 12.78 18.21 -1.58
CA SER A 256 13.62 19.03 -0.72
C SER A 256 14.37 18.22 0.35
N PHE A 257 13.78 17.13 0.85
CA PHE A 257 14.38 16.27 1.88
C PHE A 257 14.79 14.88 1.36
N MET A 258 14.21 14.40 0.26
CA MET A 258 14.60 13.11 -0.32
C MET A 258 15.85 13.22 -1.21
N ALA A 259 16.13 14.40 -1.78
CA ALA A 259 17.34 14.59 -2.61
C ALA A 259 18.64 14.42 -1.81
N ASP A 260 18.68 14.90 -0.58
CA ASP A 260 19.75 14.68 0.42
C ASP A 260 19.20 13.91 1.62
N PHE A 261 18.78 12.67 1.35
CA PHE A 261 18.09 11.82 2.32
C PHE A 261 18.92 11.61 3.58
N ARG A 262 18.27 11.86 4.73
CA ARG A 262 18.79 11.52 6.06
C ARG A 262 17.71 10.76 6.84
N PRO A 263 18.03 9.59 7.42
CA PRO A 263 17.09 8.89 8.28
C PRO A 263 16.70 9.75 9.48
N LEU A 264 15.57 9.44 10.10
CA LEU A 264 15.17 10.12 11.34
C LEU A 264 16.19 9.85 12.45
N ASN A 265 16.53 10.91 13.21
CA ASN A 265 17.35 10.77 14.41
C ASN A 265 16.48 10.39 15.62
N ASP A 266 17.13 10.13 16.78
CA ASP A 266 16.45 9.68 17.99
C ASP A 266 15.41 10.68 18.51
N THR A 267 15.64 11.99 18.38
CA THR A 267 14.69 13.03 18.76
C THR A 267 13.44 13.01 17.89
N GLU A 268 13.63 12.89 16.57
CA GLU A 268 12.55 12.77 15.59
C GLU A 268 11.75 11.47 15.79
N LEU A 269 12.43 10.34 16.06
CA LEU A 269 11.77 9.07 16.37
C LEU A 269 10.96 9.15 17.68
N ALA A 270 11.47 9.85 18.70
CA ALA A 270 10.72 10.10 19.93
C ALA A 270 9.47 10.97 19.69
N ALA A 271 9.55 11.95 18.82
CA ALA A 271 8.40 12.75 18.41
C ALA A 271 7.36 11.90 17.65
N ILE A 272 7.78 11.04 16.73
CA ILE A 272 6.91 10.08 16.06
C ILE A 272 6.20 9.17 17.08
N ALA A 273 6.90 8.68 18.09
CA ALA A 273 6.30 7.88 19.17
C ALA A 273 5.23 8.67 19.95
N ARG A 274 5.44 9.98 20.19
CA ARG A 274 4.42 10.87 20.79
C ARG A 274 3.20 11.01 19.87
N VAL A 275 3.40 11.22 18.57
CA VAL A 275 2.32 11.27 17.57
C VAL A 275 1.52 9.97 17.59
N GLN A 276 2.18 8.81 17.54
CA GLN A 276 1.53 7.51 17.65
C GLN A 276 0.70 7.36 18.93
N ALA A 277 1.21 7.85 20.07
CA ALA A 277 0.50 7.83 21.35
C ALA A 277 -0.78 8.68 21.33
N ILE A 278 -0.76 9.86 20.69
CA ILE A 278 -1.93 10.71 20.50
C ILE A 278 -3.03 9.97 19.72
N PHE A 279 -2.66 9.30 18.64
CA PHE A 279 -3.61 8.49 17.85
C PHE A 279 -4.17 7.31 18.65
N ARG A 280 -3.34 6.59 19.41
CA ARG A 280 -3.78 5.48 20.28
C ARG A 280 -4.67 5.93 21.44
N GLY A 281 -4.54 7.17 21.89
CA GLY A 281 -5.36 7.75 22.97
C GLY A 281 -6.78 8.14 22.56
N LYS A 282 -7.12 8.09 21.26
CA LYS A 282 -8.49 8.37 20.80
C LYS A 282 -9.43 7.22 21.15
N HIS A 283 -10.71 7.52 21.42
CA HIS A 283 -11.74 6.57 21.85
C HIS A 283 -12.02 5.51 20.78
N LEU A 284 -11.19 4.51 20.75
CA LEU A 284 -11.27 3.37 19.84
C LEU A 284 -11.82 2.15 20.57
N ILE A 285 -12.20 1.14 19.81
CA ILE A 285 -12.56 -0.18 20.36
C ILE A 285 -11.27 -0.76 20.98
N PRO A 286 -11.17 -0.96 22.31
CA PRO A 286 -9.95 -1.38 22.98
C PRO A 286 -9.75 -2.90 22.87
N CYS A 287 -9.78 -3.42 21.64
CA CYS A 287 -9.54 -4.83 21.34
C CYS A 287 -8.03 -5.13 21.35
N THR A 288 -7.62 -6.12 22.13
CA THR A 288 -6.21 -6.56 22.21
C THR A 288 -5.83 -7.64 21.20
N SER A 289 -6.72 -7.96 20.26
CA SER A 289 -6.53 -8.98 19.22
C SER A 289 -6.12 -10.38 19.74
N CYS A 290 -6.53 -10.74 20.95
CA CYS A 290 -6.24 -12.03 21.58
C CYS A 290 -6.92 -13.23 20.89
N ARG A 291 -7.92 -13.00 20.03
CA ARG A 291 -8.65 -13.96 19.17
C ARG A 291 -9.51 -15.00 19.89
N TYR A 292 -9.61 -15.01 21.24
CA TYR A 292 -10.47 -15.98 21.95
C TYR A 292 -11.93 -15.96 21.48
N CYS A 293 -12.40 -14.82 20.99
CA CYS A 293 -13.77 -14.65 20.47
C CYS A 293 -14.00 -15.30 19.09
N THR A 294 -12.93 -15.62 18.34
CA THR A 294 -13.05 -16.18 16.98
C THR A 294 -13.32 -17.68 16.99
N ASP A 295 -12.65 -18.43 17.88
CA ASP A 295 -12.69 -19.90 17.91
C ASP A 295 -14.10 -20.45 18.23
N GLY A 296 -14.86 -19.74 19.07
CA GLY A 296 -16.22 -20.11 19.44
C GLY A 296 -17.32 -19.48 18.58
N CYS A 297 -16.98 -18.67 17.57
CA CYS A 297 -17.97 -17.99 16.75
C CYS A 297 -18.62 -18.93 15.71
N PRO A 298 -19.95 -19.22 15.78
CA PRO A 298 -20.60 -20.13 14.85
C PRO A 298 -20.66 -19.60 13.41
N LYS A 299 -20.36 -18.33 13.22
CA LYS A 299 -20.29 -17.66 11.91
C LYS A 299 -18.85 -17.36 11.47
N HIS A 300 -17.87 -17.78 12.25
CA HIS A 300 -16.45 -17.57 11.97
C HIS A 300 -16.07 -16.12 11.66
N ILE A 301 -16.75 -15.16 12.30
CA ILE A 301 -16.49 -13.72 12.12
C ILE A 301 -15.12 -13.39 12.66
N ALA A 302 -14.31 -12.72 11.88
CA ALA A 302 -12.96 -12.26 12.24
C ALA A 302 -13.04 -11.00 13.14
N ILE A 303 -13.68 -11.15 14.32
CA ILE A 303 -14.06 -10.05 15.22
C ILE A 303 -12.92 -9.06 15.50
N PRO A 304 -11.70 -9.49 15.89
CA PRO A 304 -10.60 -8.57 16.14
C PRO A 304 -10.17 -7.78 14.91
N ASP A 305 -10.18 -8.42 13.75
CA ASP A 305 -9.79 -7.80 12.48
C ASP A 305 -10.82 -6.73 12.05
N LEU A 306 -12.10 -7.01 12.24
CA LEU A 306 -13.18 -6.05 11.99
C LEU A 306 -13.11 -4.84 12.94
N PHE A 307 -12.74 -5.06 14.21
CA PHE A 307 -12.57 -3.98 15.18
C PHE A 307 -11.33 -3.12 14.87
N ALA A 308 -10.23 -3.73 14.45
CA ALA A 308 -9.06 -3.01 13.98
C ALA A 308 -9.41 -2.15 12.75
N THR A 309 -10.13 -2.71 11.79
CA THR A 309 -10.60 -2.00 10.59
C THR A 309 -11.53 -0.84 10.94
N MET A 310 -12.45 -1.02 11.90
CA MET A 310 -13.32 0.04 12.40
C MET A 310 -12.53 1.17 13.07
N ASN A 311 -11.51 0.82 13.87
CA ASN A 311 -10.62 1.79 14.49
C ASN A 311 -9.87 2.60 13.43
N THR A 312 -9.36 1.96 12.39
CA THR A 312 -8.72 2.62 11.24
C THR A 312 -9.69 3.59 10.56
N ARG A 313 -10.93 3.18 10.32
CA ARG A 313 -11.98 4.03 9.73
C ARG A 313 -12.28 5.25 10.61
N GLN A 314 -12.40 5.06 11.91
CA GLN A 314 -12.71 6.13 12.85
C GLN A 314 -11.57 7.14 13.01
N LEU A 315 -10.32 6.65 13.00
CA LEU A 315 -9.13 7.49 13.14
C LEU A 315 -8.86 8.34 11.89
N TYR A 316 -8.96 7.73 10.72
CA TYR A 316 -8.38 8.29 9.51
C TYR A 316 -9.41 8.59 8.43
N ARG A 317 -10.66 8.14 8.58
CA ARG A 317 -11.69 8.12 7.51
C ARG A 317 -11.13 7.53 6.20
N ASP A 318 -10.19 6.60 6.35
CA ASP A 318 -9.43 6.02 5.25
C ASP A 318 -10.33 5.12 4.38
N TRP A 319 -10.24 5.29 3.07
CA TRP A 319 -10.94 4.43 2.12
C TRP A 319 -10.44 2.97 2.19
N ASN A 320 -9.15 2.77 2.47
CA ASN A 320 -8.54 1.44 2.64
C ASN A 320 -9.26 0.59 3.70
N ALA A 321 -9.84 1.22 4.72
CA ALA A 321 -10.61 0.48 5.71
C ALA A 321 -11.77 -0.31 5.10
N GLY A 322 -12.41 0.21 4.03
CA GLY A 322 -13.42 -0.52 3.27
C GLY A 322 -12.83 -1.77 2.61
N TYR A 323 -11.70 -1.63 1.94
CA TYR A 323 -10.99 -2.73 1.31
C TYR A 323 -10.57 -3.83 2.31
N TYR A 324 -10.00 -3.45 3.46
CA TYR A 324 -9.68 -4.42 4.53
C TYR A 324 -10.93 -5.07 5.13
N TYR A 325 -12.05 -4.33 5.22
CA TYR A 325 -13.32 -4.93 5.62
C TYR A 325 -13.72 -6.06 4.67
N ASP A 326 -13.64 -5.84 3.37
CA ASP A 326 -13.96 -6.84 2.34
C ASP A 326 -13.05 -8.06 2.45
N ILE A 327 -11.74 -7.87 2.64
CA ILE A 327 -10.76 -8.95 2.88
C ILE A 327 -11.17 -9.79 4.10
N HIS A 328 -11.49 -9.15 5.23
CA HIS A 328 -11.78 -9.84 6.47
C HIS A 328 -13.17 -10.50 6.51
N THR A 329 -14.07 -10.12 5.61
CA THR A 329 -15.44 -10.62 5.54
C THR A 329 -15.70 -11.62 4.42
N MET A 330 -14.66 -12.09 3.77
CA MET A 330 -14.76 -13.08 2.70
C MET A 330 -15.59 -14.31 3.06
N GLY A 331 -16.34 -14.79 2.07
CA GLY A 331 -17.13 -16.03 2.20
C GLY A 331 -18.28 -15.93 3.18
N GLY A 332 -18.87 -14.75 3.37
CA GLY A 332 -20.07 -14.57 4.18
C GLY A 332 -19.79 -14.57 5.69
N ARG A 333 -18.73 -13.86 6.12
CA ARG A 333 -18.36 -13.67 7.54
C ARG A 333 -18.46 -12.21 7.95
N LYS A 334 -19.48 -11.52 7.45
CA LYS A 334 -19.74 -10.11 7.69
C LYS A 334 -20.11 -9.83 9.13
N ALA A 335 -19.98 -8.59 9.57
CA ALA A 335 -20.39 -8.18 10.90
C ALA A 335 -21.90 -8.40 11.12
N SER A 336 -22.73 -8.18 10.08
CA SER A 336 -24.18 -8.44 10.09
C SER A 336 -24.57 -9.92 10.16
N ASP A 337 -23.66 -10.87 9.86
CA ASP A 337 -23.91 -12.30 10.00
C ASP A 337 -23.97 -12.76 11.47
N CYS A 338 -23.72 -11.85 12.42
CA CYS A 338 -23.73 -12.13 13.85
C CYS A 338 -25.10 -12.60 14.31
N VAL A 339 -25.19 -13.87 14.76
CA VAL A 339 -26.42 -14.46 15.30
C VAL A 339 -26.69 -14.10 16.77
N LYS A 340 -25.93 -13.16 17.33
CA LYS A 340 -26.09 -12.62 18.69
C LYS A 340 -26.03 -13.67 19.83
N CYS A 341 -25.32 -14.78 19.63
CA CYS A 341 -25.24 -15.88 20.61
C CYS A 341 -24.51 -15.54 21.91
N GLY A 342 -23.73 -14.46 21.96
CA GLY A 342 -23.00 -13.97 23.15
C GLY A 342 -21.73 -14.72 23.52
N LYS A 343 -21.36 -15.82 22.85
CA LYS A 343 -20.18 -16.64 23.19
C LYS A 343 -18.89 -15.80 23.18
N CYS A 344 -18.72 -14.90 22.21
CA CYS A 344 -17.57 -14.02 22.08
C CYS A 344 -17.40 -13.04 23.25
N GLU A 345 -18.50 -12.52 23.81
CA GLU A 345 -18.48 -11.63 24.97
C GLU A 345 -18.10 -12.36 26.24
N HIS A 346 -18.57 -13.62 26.38
CA HIS A 346 -18.27 -14.44 27.55
C HIS A 346 -16.77 -14.74 27.70
N VAL A 347 -16.05 -14.92 26.58
CA VAL A 347 -14.62 -15.25 26.58
C VAL A 347 -13.70 -14.03 26.37
N CYS A 348 -14.27 -12.84 26.25
CA CYS A 348 -13.47 -11.63 26.01
C CYS A 348 -12.82 -11.13 27.30
N PRO A 349 -11.46 -11.13 27.40
CA PRO A 349 -10.77 -10.65 28.61
C PRO A 349 -10.95 -9.14 28.84
N GLN A 350 -11.35 -8.39 27.78
CA GLN A 350 -11.59 -6.95 27.85
C GLN A 350 -13.07 -6.61 28.12
N HIS A 351 -13.93 -7.62 28.29
CA HIS A 351 -15.35 -7.46 28.53
C HIS A 351 -16.06 -6.53 27.52
N LEU A 352 -15.64 -6.57 26.25
CA LEU A 352 -16.19 -5.74 25.19
C LEU A 352 -17.62 -6.14 24.86
N PRO A 353 -18.54 -5.18 24.61
CA PRO A 353 -19.90 -5.45 24.13
C PRO A 353 -19.86 -5.80 22.62
N ILE A 354 -19.27 -6.96 22.29
CA ILE A 354 -18.90 -7.37 20.93
C ILE A 354 -20.09 -7.36 19.98
N ARG A 355 -21.25 -7.84 20.43
CA ARG A 355 -22.47 -7.86 19.60
C ARG A 355 -22.90 -6.46 19.18
N LYS A 356 -22.84 -5.50 20.11
CA LYS A 356 -23.17 -4.10 19.83
C LYS A 356 -22.14 -3.46 18.90
N LEU A 357 -20.87 -3.72 19.15
CA LEU A 357 -19.78 -3.21 18.31
C LEU A 357 -19.85 -3.78 16.89
N LEU A 358 -20.23 -5.05 16.71
CA LEU A 358 -20.45 -5.62 15.37
C LEU A 358 -21.63 -4.96 14.64
N GLU A 359 -22.71 -4.56 15.35
CA GLU A 359 -23.79 -3.78 14.74
C GLU A 359 -23.29 -2.42 14.23
N ASP A 360 -22.39 -1.76 14.98
CA ASP A 360 -21.84 -0.48 14.59
C ASP A 360 -20.85 -0.62 13.41
N VAL A 361 -20.05 -1.70 13.39
CA VAL A 361 -19.22 -2.09 12.24
C VAL A 361 -20.07 -2.33 10.99
N ALA A 362 -21.18 -3.11 11.11
CA ALA A 362 -22.07 -3.37 9.98
C ALA A 362 -22.71 -2.08 9.45
N LYS A 363 -23.11 -1.16 10.33
CA LYS A 363 -23.65 0.15 9.92
C LYS A 363 -22.64 0.99 9.15
N GLU A 364 -21.36 0.91 9.49
CA GLU A 364 -20.33 1.69 8.83
C GLU A 364 -19.96 1.12 7.46
N PHE A 365 -19.76 -0.21 7.36
CA PHE A 365 -19.19 -0.82 6.17
C PHE A 365 -20.20 -1.50 5.24
N GLU A 366 -21.40 -1.84 5.74
CA GLU A 366 -22.41 -2.61 4.98
C GLU A 366 -23.61 -1.75 4.54
N LYS A 367 -23.46 -0.43 4.47
CA LYS A 367 -24.49 0.45 3.92
C LYS A 367 -24.71 0.07 2.45
N LYS A 368 -25.94 -0.28 2.11
CA LYS A 368 -26.35 -0.35 0.70
C LYS A 368 -26.29 1.06 0.13
N GLU A 369 -25.51 1.24 -0.94
CA GLU A 369 -25.64 2.41 -1.80
C GLU A 369 -27.04 2.52 -2.38
#